data_051aa295bcc31f2f5eb88762525578ad
#
_entry.id   051aa295bcc31f2f5eb88762525578ad
#
_cell.length_a   1.000
_cell.length_b   1.000
_cell.length_c   1.000
_cell.angle_alpha   90.00
_cell.angle_beta   90.00
_cell.angle_gamma   90.00
#
_symmetry.space_group_name_H-M   'P 1'
#
loop_
_entity.id
_entity.type
_entity.pdbx_description
1 polymer ?
#
loop_
_entity_poly.entity_id
_entity_poly.type
_entity_poly.pdbx_seq_one_letter_code
_entity_poly.pdbx_strand_id
1 'polypeptide(L)'
;SRFATVQESPLHDNIKQNVIAKDQHDTIFSPNFDGLPARYMKTPLAAKLTRKPMNFFLAAWQALFAAIALKMPVWKVMAGLLVEPQKIRLLANFGAATPRLKAATEKGDLEQGMQFIGQSQGLIHDVCSAEEMMQRLTQGLDTRWHKVAEKL
;
A
#
# COMPACT_ATOMS: atom_id res chain seq x y z
N SER A 1 -8.77 -3.30 -3.66
CA SER A 1 -9.17 -1.97 -3.13
C SER A 1 -10.60 -1.99 -2.59
N ARG A 2 -11.58 -2.51 -3.34
CA ARG A 2 -12.99 -2.45 -2.94
C ARG A 2 -13.26 -3.16 -1.61
N PHE A 3 -12.77 -4.38 -1.39
CA PHE A 3 -12.93 -5.08 -0.11
C PHE A 3 -12.24 -4.38 1.07
N ALA A 4 -11.21 -3.59 0.82
CA ALA A 4 -10.57 -2.79 1.88
C ALA A 4 -11.43 -1.59 2.32
N THR A 5 -12.43 -1.21 1.54
CA THR A 5 -13.32 -0.06 1.81
C THR A 5 -14.71 -0.46 2.28
N VAL A 6 -14.96 -1.74 2.57
CA VAL A 6 -16.24 -2.15 3.20
C VAL A 6 -16.28 -1.73 4.67
N GLN A 7 -17.49 -1.67 5.23
CA GLN A 7 -17.71 -1.25 6.62
C GLN A 7 -16.94 -2.11 7.61
N GLU A 8 -16.91 -3.42 7.39
CA GLU A 8 -16.28 -4.43 8.27
C GLU A 8 -14.73 -4.45 8.16
N SER A 9 -14.17 -3.76 7.18
CA SER A 9 -12.71 -3.69 7.05
C SER A 9 -12.07 -2.96 8.23
N PRO A 10 -10.95 -3.46 8.78
CA PRO A 10 -10.22 -2.81 9.87
C PRO A 10 -9.52 -1.50 9.44
N LEU A 11 -9.62 -1.12 8.17
CA LEU A 11 -9.06 0.12 7.67
C LEU A 11 -9.76 1.32 8.31
N HIS A 12 -8.98 2.29 8.77
CA HIS A 12 -9.52 3.50 9.41
C HIS A 12 -10.47 4.28 8.47
N ASP A 13 -11.56 4.80 9.02
CA ASP A 13 -12.62 5.44 8.22
C ASP A 13 -12.15 6.65 7.43
N ASN A 14 -11.21 7.44 7.95
CA ASN A 14 -10.59 8.54 7.19
C ASN A 14 -9.98 8.05 5.88
N ILE A 15 -9.36 6.86 5.88
CA ILE A 15 -8.78 6.28 4.67
C ILE A 15 -9.88 5.83 3.72
N LYS A 16 -10.95 5.19 4.23
CA LYS A 16 -12.10 4.78 3.40
C LYS A 16 -12.72 6.00 2.70
N GLN A 17 -12.94 7.09 3.43
CA GLN A 17 -13.47 8.34 2.88
C GLN A 17 -12.51 8.97 1.86
N ASN A 18 -11.20 8.96 2.13
CA ASN A 18 -10.22 9.48 1.21
C ASN A 18 -10.13 8.65 -0.10
N VAL A 19 -10.38 7.34 -0.04
CA VAL A 19 -10.48 6.48 -1.25
C VAL A 19 -11.65 6.89 -2.11
N ILE A 20 -12.82 7.18 -1.51
CA ILE A 20 -14.03 7.59 -2.23
C ILE A 20 -13.87 8.98 -2.87
N ALA A 21 -13.17 9.88 -2.18
CA ALA A 21 -12.95 11.25 -2.65
C ALA A 21 -11.94 11.38 -3.80
N LYS A 22 -11.26 10.27 -4.16
CA LYS A 22 -10.18 10.28 -5.15
C LYS A 22 -10.49 9.37 -6.34
N ASP A 23 -9.90 9.70 -7.48
CA ASP A 23 -10.06 8.95 -8.73
C ASP A 23 -8.84 8.08 -9.08
N GLN A 24 -8.87 7.47 -10.27
CA GLN A 24 -7.80 6.63 -10.81
C GLN A 24 -6.48 7.37 -11.06
N HIS A 25 -6.50 8.69 -11.22
CA HIS A 25 -5.34 9.54 -11.46
C HIS A 25 -4.67 9.98 -10.16
N ASP A 26 -5.36 9.82 -9.03
CA ASP A 26 -4.84 10.10 -7.70
C ASP A 26 -3.99 8.96 -7.13
N THR A 27 -3.23 8.33 -7.99
CA THR A 27 -2.29 7.27 -7.63
C THR A 27 -0.89 7.55 -8.17
N ILE A 28 0.13 7.10 -7.44
CA ILE A 28 1.54 7.17 -7.83
C ILE A 28 2.10 5.76 -7.89
N PHE A 29 2.70 5.37 -9.02
CA PHE A 29 3.44 4.12 -9.15
C PHE A 29 4.92 4.37 -8.94
N SER A 30 5.56 3.64 -8.01
CA SER A 30 6.98 3.81 -7.74
C SER A 30 7.55 2.60 -6.98
N PRO A 31 8.82 2.22 -7.24
CA PRO A 31 9.56 1.26 -6.44
C PRO A 31 10.32 1.92 -5.27
N ASN A 32 10.26 3.25 -5.14
CA ASN A 32 11.19 3.99 -4.28
C ASN A 32 10.81 4.03 -2.80
N PHE A 33 9.58 3.63 -2.46
CA PHE A 33 9.10 3.74 -1.08
C PHE A 33 9.53 2.54 -0.22
N ASP A 34 9.15 1.34 -0.62
CA ASP A 34 9.44 0.10 0.11
C ASP A 34 10.44 -0.82 -0.62
N GLY A 35 10.86 -0.38 -1.81
CA GLY A 35 11.78 -1.13 -2.67
C GLY A 35 11.11 -2.07 -3.65
N LEU A 36 9.79 -2.18 -3.63
CA LEU A 36 8.99 -2.98 -4.55
C LEU A 36 8.16 -2.09 -5.48
N PRO A 37 8.00 -2.47 -6.77
CA PRO A 37 7.12 -1.76 -7.67
C PRO A 37 5.68 -1.83 -7.18
N ALA A 38 5.18 -0.75 -6.61
CA ALA A 38 3.83 -0.68 -6.06
C ALA A 38 3.15 0.65 -6.38
N ARG A 39 1.84 0.68 -6.18
CA ARG A 39 1.03 1.86 -6.39
C ARG A 39 0.49 2.36 -5.06
N TYR A 40 0.60 3.67 -4.86
CA TYR A 40 0.24 4.37 -3.63
C TYR A 40 -0.80 5.44 -3.92
N MET A 41 -1.63 5.74 -2.93
CA MET A 41 -2.51 6.90 -2.95
C MET A 41 -1.68 8.19 -3.01
N LYS A 42 -2.05 9.09 -3.89
CA LYS A 42 -1.37 10.37 -4.08
C LYS A 42 -1.65 11.29 -2.91
N THR A 43 -0.62 11.54 -2.13
CA THR A 43 -0.57 12.53 -1.04
C THR A 43 0.71 13.35 -1.18
N PRO A 44 0.83 14.52 -0.54
CA PRO A 44 2.09 15.29 -0.56
C PRO A 44 3.28 14.47 -0.08
N LEU A 45 3.08 13.66 0.96
CA LEU A 45 4.10 12.75 1.46
C LEU A 45 4.46 11.67 0.44
N ALA A 46 3.48 11.02 -0.18
CA ALA A 46 3.69 10.01 -1.20
C ALA A 46 4.49 10.58 -2.38
N ALA A 47 4.13 11.75 -2.88
CA ALA A 47 4.86 12.42 -3.95
C ALA A 47 6.33 12.72 -3.58
N LYS A 48 6.59 13.06 -2.31
CA LYS A 48 7.96 13.31 -1.81
C LYS A 48 8.76 12.02 -1.69
N LEU A 49 8.20 10.97 -1.10
CA LEU A 49 8.91 9.72 -0.80
C LEU A 49 9.13 8.84 -2.04
N THR A 50 8.22 8.91 -3.00
CA THR A 50 8.31 8.12 -4.23
C THR A 50 9.18 8.76 -5.31
N ARG A 51 9.54 10.05 -5.16
CA ARG A 51 10.28 10.81 -6.17
C ARG A 51 11.72 10.33 -6.34
N LYS A 52 12.40 9.96 -5.24
CA LYS A 52 13.78 9.51 -5.26
C LYS A 52 13.96 8.27 -4.40
N PRO A 53 14.82 7.32 -4.80
CA PRO A 53 15.16 6.19 -3.95
C PRO A 53 15.84 6.68 -2.67
N MET A 54 15.67 5.91 -1.60
CA MET A 54 16.34 6.18 -0.33
C MET A 54 17.85 6.15 -0.50
N ASN A 55 18.54 7.11 0.11
CA ASN A 55 19.98 7.16 0.11
C ASN A 55 20.56 5.91 0.80
N PHE A 56 21.62 5.33 0.24
CA PHE A 56 22.25 4.11 0.74
C PHE A 56 22.65 4.20 2.22
N PHE A 57 23.25 5.30 2.64
CA PHE A 57 23.63 5.50 4.05
C PHE A 57 22.43 5.53 4.99
N LEU A 58 21.35 6.18 4.58
CA LEU A 58 20.13 6.23 5.36
C LEU A 58 19.47 4.83 5.41
N ALA A 59 19.49 4.09 4.30
CA ALA A 59 18.99 2.72 4.25
C ALA A 59 19.79 1.78 5.17
N ALA A 60 21.11 1.88 5.17
CA ALA A 60 21.99 1.10 6.04
C ALA A 60 21.73 1.40 7.53
N TRP A 61 21.58 2.69 7.86
CA TRP A 61 21.24 3.13 9.21
C TRP A 61 19.90 2.58 9.67
N GLN A 62 18.86 2.66 8.84
CA GLN A 62 17.54 2.12 9.14
C GLN A 62 17.53 0.58 9.23
N ALA A 63 18.33 -0.12 8.40
CA ALA A 63 18.51 -1.55 8.50
C ALA A 63 19.11 -1.96 9.86
N LEU A 64 20.07 -1.18 10.35
CA LEU A 64 20.67 -1.40 11.65
C LEU A 64 19.63 -1.27 12.79
N PHE A 65 18.83 -0.20 12.77
CA PHE A 65 17.76 -0.02 13.76
C PHE A 65 16.69 -1.10 13.66
N ALA A 66 16.28 -1.48 12.46
CA ALA A 66 15.33 -2.57 12.25
C ALA A 66 15.88 -3.90 12.79
N ALA A 67 17.17 -4.18 12.59
CA ALA A 67 17.83 -5.37 13.13
C ALA A 67 17.82 -5.39 14.66
N ILE A 68 18.12 -4.26 15.29
CA ILE A 68 18.09 -4.13 16.75
C ILE A 68 16.66 -4.34 17.28
N ALA A 69 15.66 -3.71 16.65
CA ALA A 69 14.24 -3.84 17.01
C ALA A 69 13.72 -5.28 16.87
N LEU A 70 14.20 -6.01 15.86
CA LEU A 70 13.86 -7.41 15.59
C LEU A 70 14.75 -8.40 16.36
N LYS A 71 15.64 -7.91 17.24
CA LYS A 71 16.63 -8.73 17.99
C LYS A 71 17.50 -9.60 17.07
N MET A 72 17.75 -9.14 15.86
CA MET A 72 18.65 -9.82 14.92
C MET A 72 20.10 -9.50 15.25
N PRO A 73 21.04 -10.44 15.08
CA PRO A 73 22.45 -10.18 15.34
C PRO A 73 23.00 -9.18 14.27
N VAL A 74 23.48 -8.04 14.75
CA VAL A 74 23.94 -6.91 13.92
C VAL A 74 25.04 -7.32 12.92
N TRP A 75 25.92 -8.28 13.31
CA TRP A 75 26.96 -8.78 12.42
C TRP A 75 26.42 -9.46 11.16
N LYS A 76 25.24 -10.13 11.23
CA LYS A 76 24.60 -10.71 10.05
C LYS A 76 24.12 -9.63 9.07
N VAL A 77 23.63 -8.51 9.58
CA VAL A 77 23.24 -7.36 8.76
C VAL A 77 24.46 -6.73 8.08
N MET A 78 25.56 -6.56 8.84
CA MET A 78 26.81 -6.05 8.31
C MET A 78 27.40 -6.98 7.24
N ALA A 79 27.44 -8.28 7.49
CA ALA A 79 27.87 -9.27 6.51
C ALA A 79 26.95 -9.27 5.26
N GLY A 80 25.64 -9.17 5.46
CA GLY A 80 24.69 -9.08 4.37
C GLY A 80 24.84 -7.82 3.51
N LEU A 81 25.23 -6.68 4.10
CA LEU A 81 25.56 -5.45 3.35
C LEU A 81 26.74 -5.64 2.37
N LEU A 82 27.68 -6.49 2.74
CA LEU A 82 28.85 -6.80 1.89
C LEU A 82 28.52 -7.85 0.82
N VAL A 83 27.72 -8.86 1.16
CA VAL A 83 27.44 -10.01 0.28
C VAL A 83 26.24 -9.73 -0.64
N GLU A 84 25.15 -9.16 -0.09
CA GLU A 84 23.88 -8.94 -0.82
C GLU A 84 23.28 -7.56 -0.49
N PRO A 85 23.91 -6.46 -0.92
CA PRO A 85 23.49 -5.11 -0.55
C PRO A 85 22.05 -4.78 -1.00
N GLN A 86 21.57 -5.40 -2.09
CA GLN A 86 20.21 -5.20 -2.60
C GLN A 86 19.15 -5.78 -1.65
N LYS A 87 19.37 -6.97 -1.09
CA LYS A 87 18.44 -7.59 -0.13
C LYS A 87 18.37 -6.80 1.18
N ILE A 88 19.52 -6.34 1.67
CA ILE A 88 19.56 -5.51 2.88
C ILE A 88 18.88 -4.17 2.66
N ARG A 89 19.08 -3.55 1.49
CA ARG A 89 18.38 -2.32 1.12
C ARG A 89 16.85 -2.51 1.04
N LEU A 90 16.40 -3.62 0.47
CA LEU A 90 14.97 -3.96 0.41
C LEU A 90 14.40 -4.11 1.83
N LEU A 91 15.08 -4.86 2.71
CA LEU A 91 14.66 -5.04 4.09
C LEU A 91 14.62 -3.72 4.87
N ALA A 92 15.60 -2.84 4.66
CA ALA A 92 15.64 -1.51 5.26
C ALA A 92 14.47 -0.63 4.81
N ASN A 93 14.20 -0.62 3.49
CA ASN A 93 13.07 0.13 2.93
C ASN A 93 11.74 -0.37 3.50
N PHE A 94 11.58 -1.69 3.60
CA PHE A 94 10.37 -2.32 4.17
C PHE A 94 10.19 -1.94 5.65
N GLY A 95 11.28 -1.98 6.43
CA GLY A 95 11.26 -1.56 7.82
C GLY A 95 10.90 -0.09 8.00
N ALA A 96 11.42 0.79 7.14
CA ALA A 96 11.11 2.22 7.14
C ALA A 96 9.68 2.54 6.65
N ALA A 97 9.14 1.70 5.77
CA ALA A 97 7.79 1.86 5.22
C ALA A 97 6.69 1.46 6.24
N THR A 98 6.95 0.43 7.05
CA THR A 98 5.97 -0.17 7.98
C THR A 98 5.30 0.85 8.93
N PRO A 99 6.01 1.75 9.62
CA PRO A 99 5.38 2.72 10.50
C PRO A 99 4.43 3.67 9.76
N ARG A 100 4.75 4.03 8.52
CA ARG A 100 3.93 4.91 7.67
C ARG A 100 2.67 4.22 7.16
N LEU A 101 2.79 2.92 6.82
CA LEU A 101 1.63 2.09 6.47
C LEU A 101 0.69 1.95 7.67
N LYS A 102 1.22 1.69 8.86
CA LYS A 102 0.43 1.66 10.09
C LYS A 102 -0.22 3.00 10.44
N ALA A 103 0.49 4.11 10.26
CA ALA A 103 -0.07 5.43 10.48
C ALA A 103 -1.31 5.68 9.60
N ALA A 104 -1.27 5.29 8.34
CA ALA A 104 -2.44 5.36 7.48
C ALA A 104 -3.53 4.36 7.90
N THR A 105 -3.22 3.07 7.97
CA THR A 105 -4.22 2.00 8.12
C THR A 105 -4.91 2.00 9.48
N GLU A 106 -4.15 2.20 10.58
CA GLU A 106 -4.65 2.09 11.94
C GLU A 106 -5.09 3.44 12.52
N LYS A 107 -4.37 4.53 12.19
CA LYS A 107 -4.63 5.86 12.76
C LYS A 107 -5.37 6.80 11.81
N GLY A 108 -5.54 6.41 10.55
CA GLY A 108 -6.17 7.27 9.54
C GLY A 108 -5.39 8.55 9.24
N ASP A 109 -4.09 8.56 9.52
CA ASP A 109 -3.23 9.71 9.28
C ASP A 109 -2.90 9.82 7.79
N LEU A 110 -3.50 10.79 7.13
CA LEU A 110 -3.32 11.05 5.69
C LEU A 110 -2.08 11.90 5.38
N GLU A 111 -1.53 12.59 6.40
CA GLU A 111 -0.37 13.46 6.21
C GLU A 111 0.95 12.69 6.36
N GLN A 112 1.04 11.81 7.36
CA GLN A 112 2.24 11.03 7.68
C GLN A 112 2.17 9.58 7.19
N GLY A 113 0.97 9.14 6.81
CA GLY A 113 0.69 7.79 6.37
C GLY A 113 0.88 7.58 4.86
N MET A 114 1.15 6.35 4.51
CA MET A 114 1.18 5.87 3.12
C MET A 114 0.17 4.74 2.97
N GLN A 115 -0.57 4.76 1.86
CA GLN A 115 -1.61 3.77 1.58
C GLN A 115 -1.35 3.11 0.22
N PHE A 116 -1.30 1.77 0.21
CA PHE A 116 -1.36 1.00 -1.03
C PHE A 116 -2.75 1.09 -1.64
N ILE A 117 -2.83 1.38 -2.92
CA ILE A 117 -4.11 1.47 -3.63
C ILE A 117 -3.92 1.14 -5.12
N GLY A 118 -4.88 0.46 -5.71
CA GLY A 118 -4.90 0.23 -7.16
C GLY A 118 -5.68 1.32 -7.89
N GLN A 119 -5.52 1.41 -9.21
CA GLN A 119 -6.28 2.35 -10.05
C GLN A 119 -7.80 2.11 -10.00
N SER A 120 -8.22 0.90 -9.60
CA SER A 120 -9.63 0.58 -9.35
C SER A 120 -10.28 1.40 -8.22
N GLN A 121 -9.50 2.25 -7.49
CA GLN A 121 -10.09 3.18 -6.53
C GLN A 121 -11.10 4.14 -7.20
N GLY A 122 -10.83 4.58 -8.42
CA GLY A 122 -11.76 5.43 -9.17
C GLY A 122 -13.14 4.80 -9.47
N LEU A 123 -13.30 3.51 -9.18
CA LEU A 123 -14.60 2.79 -9.27
C LEU A 123 -15.27 2.63 -7.90
N ILE A 124 -14.70 3.21 -6.83
CA ILE A 124 -15.20 3.11 -5.47
C ILE A 124 -15.83 4.44 -5.09
N HIS A 125 -17.15 4.47 -4.98
CA HIS A 125 -17.92 5.69 -4.75
C HIS A 125 -18.65 5.70 -3.41
N ASP A 126 -18.62 4.58 -2.67
CA ASP A 126 -19.32 4.41 -1.39
C ASP A 126 -18.60 3.43 -0.46
N VAL A 127 -18.97 3.47 0.82
CA VAL A 127 -18.63 2.46 1.82
C VAL A 127 -19.90 1.65 2.09
N CYS A 128 -19.98 0.46 1.53
CA CYS A 128 -21.08 -0.48 1.75
C CYS A 128 -20.65 -1.64 2.65
N SER A 129 -21.60 -2.46 3.11
CA SER A 129 -21.27 -3.71 3.79
C SER A 129 -20.66 -4.73 2.83
N ALA A 130 -19.94 -5.71 3.37
CA ALA A 130 -19.39 -6.81 2.58
C ALA A 130 -20.51 -7.62 1.90
N GLU A 131 -21.65 -7.81 2.59
CA GLU A 131 -22.81 -8.47 2.05
C GLU A 131 -23.38 -7.73 0.84
N GLU A 132 -23.64 -6.44 0.97
CA GLU A 132 -24.15 -5.61 -0.12
C GLU A 132 -23.19 -5.62 -1.31
N MET A 133 -21.90 -5.57 -1.07
CA MET A 133 -20.90 -5.65 -2.13
C MET A 133 -20.95 -7.00 -2.86
N MET A 134 -21.11 -8.11 -2.14
CA MET A 134 -21.27 -9.43 -2.75
C MET A 134 -22.55 -9.54 -3.57
N GLN A 135 -23.65 -8.99 -3.08
CA GLN A 135 -24.91 -8.93 -3.83
C GLN A 135 -24.75 -8.16 -5.15
N ARG A 136 -24.12 -6.99 -5.11
CA ARG A 136 -23.83 -6.18 -6.31
C ARG A 136 -22.93 -6.92 -7.32
N LEU A 137 -21.96 -7.71 -6.85
CA LEU A 137 -21.09 -8.52 -7.71
C LEU A 137 -21.84 -9.68 -8.36
N THR A 138 -22.68 -10.39 -7.62
CA THR A 138 -23.46 -11.54 -8.13
C THR A 138 -24.50 -11.11 -9.15
N GLN A 139 -25.26 -10.05 -8.87
CA GLN A 139 -26.22 -9.48 -9.81
C GLN A 139 -25.58 -9.03 -11.12
N GLY A 140 -24.40 -8.43 -11.04
CA GLY A 140 -23.64 -8.03 -12.23
C GLY A 140 -23.09 -9.22 -13.03
N LEU A 141 -22.79 -10.35 -12.39
CA LEU A 141 -22.32 -11.56 -13.05
C LEU A 141 -23.40 -12.20 -13.93
N ASP A 142 -24.60 -12.38 -13.43
CA ASP A 142 -25.71 -12.98 -14.18
C ASP A 142 -26.02 -12.19 -15.47
N THR A 143 -26.11 -10.87 -15.35
CA THR A 143 -26.36 -10.00 -16.51
C THR A 143 -25.25 -10.07 -17.54
N ARG A 144 -23.99 -10.16 -17.10
CA ARG A 144 -22.84 -10.24 -18.01
C ARG A 144 -22.68 -11.62 -18.61
N TRP A 145 -22.97 -12.67 -17.87
CA TRP A 145 -22.94 -14.05 -18.36
C TRP A 145 -23.89 -14.24 -19.52
N HIS A 146 -25.14 -13.79 -19.38
CA HIS A 146 -26.13 -13.84 -20.47
C HIS A 146 -25.65 -13.08 -21.72
N LYS A 147 -25.09 -11.88 -21.55
CA LYS A 147 -24.56 -11.10 -22.70
C LYS A 147 -23.36 -11.76 -23.39
N VAL A 148 -22.56 -12.53 -22.68
CA VAL A 148 -21.42 -13.27 -23.26
C VAL A 148 -21.94 -14.54 -23.95
N ALA A 149 -22.88 -15.26 -23.33
CA ALA A 149 -23.46 -16.47 -23.90
C ALA A 149 -24.23 -16.20 -25.22
N GLU A 150 -24.85 -15.02 -25.36
CA GLU A 150 -25.52 -14.59 -26.62
C GLU A 150 -24.53 -14.28 -27.77
N LYS A 151 -23.24 -14.14 -27.47
CA LYS A 151 -22.20 -13.81 -28.46
C LYS A 151 -21.34 -15.01 -28.85
N LEU A 152 -21.54 -16.15 -28.22
CA LEU A 152 -20.88 -17.44 -28.51
C LEU A 152 -21.76 -18.34 -29.36
#